data_dc1f5c95a6e922f623fb6f228ed4e57f
#
_entry.id   dc1f5c95a6e922f623fb6f228ed4e57f
#
_cell.length_a   1.000
_cell.length_b   1.000
_cell.length_c   1.000
_cell.angle_alpha   90.00
_cell.angle_beta   90.00
_cell.angle_gamma   90.00
#
_symmetry.space_group_name_H-M   'P 1'
#
loop_
_entity.id
_entity.type
_entity.pdbx_description
1 polymer ?
#
loop_
_entity_poly.entity_id
_entity_poly.type
_entity_poly.pdbx_seq_one_letter_code
_entity_poly.pdbx_strand_id
1 'polypeptide(L)'
;MARNLLLTGGTTPLKLEYFAIEGVAEQVRIALTVADVPFTDDAFPFSEWPERKPKTKYGQVPELKLPNGSIITDSMAMLRLVGEADPANKLYPADDVMKRMKIESALGLVGDLTRAWRPAMYLGMRPEVFGYPMKSEWVDADDTIKKVRSAFVTDDLPKYMKYFTDMIKEHGGTKFLTGDDLTIADISAYQQISYFRKGIADHIPKECLDPYPELLAWMGRVEGHPKVAAYKASKGK
;
A
#
# COMPACT_ATOMS: atom_id res chain seq x y z
N MET A 1 -9.17 24.89 2.54
CA MET A 1 -8.00 25.70 2.13
C MET A 1 -6.75 25.48 2.97
N ALA A 2 -6.77 25.51 4.31
CA ALA A 2 -5.55 25.37 5.13
C ALA A 2 -4.80 24.03 5.00
N ARG A 3 -5.48 22.93 4.72
CA ARG A 3 -4.88 21.58 4.64
C ARG A 3 -4.02 21.36 3.41
N ASN A 4 -4.42 21.94 2.28
CA ASN A 4 -3.65 21.86 1.04
C ASN A 4 -2.35 22.67 1.11
N LEU A 5 -2.31 23.74 1.93
CA LEU A 5 -1.13 24.59 2.15
C LEU A 5 0.06 23.82 2.77
N LEU A 6 -0.17 22.76 3.57
CA LEU A 6 0.91 21.92 4.10
C LEU A 6 1.65 21.17 3.00
N LEU A 7 0.95 20.78 1.92
CA LEU A 7 1.54 20.02 0.82
C LEU A 7 1.97 20.90 -0.36
N THR A 8 1.42 22.12 -0.48
CA THR A 8 1.64 22.99 -1.64
C THR A 8 2.17 24.39 -1.28
N GLY A 9 2.14 24.77 -0.01
CA GLY A 9 2.39 26.15 0.46
C GLY A 9 3.83 26.46 0.83
N GLY A 10 4.82 25.97 0.09
CA GLY A 10 6.24 26.25 0.34
C GLY A 10 7.03 26.46 -0.94
N THR A 11 8.29 26.86 -0.79
CA THR A 11 9.23 27.08 -1.91
C THR A 11 9.89 25.79 -2.41
N THR A 12 9.85 24.72 -1.60
CA THR A 12 10.44 23.41 -1.92
C THR A 12 9.32 22.47 -2.40
N PRO A 13 9.49 21.73 -3.51
CA PRO A 13 8.49 20.77 -3.93
C PRO A 13 8.33 19.64 -2.91
N LEU A 14 7.08 19.15 -2.76
CA LEU A 14 6.79 17.92 -2.02
C LEU A 14 7.59 16.77 -2.63
N LYS A 15 8.31 16.00 -1.81
CA LYS A 15 9.15 14.91 -2.29
C LYS A 15 8.89 13.62 -1.53
N LEU A 16 8.56 12.56 -2.27
CA LEU A 16 8.45 11.20 -1.74
C LEU A 16 9.74 10.45 -2.06
N GLU A 17 10.45 10.01 -1.03
CA GLU A 17 11.70 9.25 -1.16
C GLU A 17 11.46 7.78 -0.81
N TYR A 18 11.73 6.88 -1.76
CA TYR A 18 11.56 5.44 -1.57
C TYR A 18 12.40 4.65 -2.58
N PHE A 19 12.50 3.35 -2.39
CA PHE A 19 13.09 2.44 -3.37
C PHE A 19 12.35 2.51 -4.71
N ALA A 20 13.07 2.23 -5.82
CA ALA A 20 12.51 2.16 -7.17
C ALA A 20 11.65 0.89 -7.38
N ILE A 21 10.74 0.66 -6.47
CA ILE A 21 9.72 -0.39 -6.46
C ILE A 21 8.37 0.20 -6.00
N GLU A 22 7.30 -0.51 -6.21
CA GLU A 22 5.99 -0.11 -5.68
C GLU A 22 6.00 -0.07 -4.14
N GLY A 23 6.14 -1.21 -3.49
CA GLY A 23 6.18 -1.36 -2.04
C GLY A 23 5.10 -0.56 -1.30
N VAL A 24 5.38 -0.19 -0.07
CA VAL A 24 4.42 0.58 0.76
C VAL A 24 4.29 2.05 0.35
N ALA A 25 5.18 2.57 -0.51
CA ALA A 25 5.08 3.93 -1.04
C ALA A 25 4.04 4.04 -2.16
N GLU A 26 3.67 2.94 -2.81
CA GLU A 26 2.75 2.98 -3.95
C GLU A 26 1.37 3.53 -3.57
N GLN A 27 0.85 3.17 -2.40
CA GLN A 27 -0.40 3.75 -1.89
C GLN A 27 -0.31 5.27 -1.76
N VAL A 28 0.85 5.81 -1.37
CA VAL A 28 1.06 7.26 -1.24
C VAL A 28 1.14 7.92 -2.61
N ARG A 29 1.83 7.31 -3.58
CA ARG A 29 1.90 7.78 -4.98
C ARG A 29 0.51 7.87 -5.61
N ILE A 30 -0.28 6.80 -5.46
CA ILE A 30 -1.67 6.75 -5.96
C ILE A 30 -2.52 7.84 -5.29
N ALA A 31 -2.45 7.96 -3.97
CA ALA A 31 -3.22 8.96 -3.24
C ALA A 31 -2.86 10.40 -3.65
N LEU A 32 -1.55 10.73 -3.78
CA LEU A 32 -1.08 12.02 -4.26
C LEU A 32 -1.62 12.34 -5.65
N THR A 33 -1.61 11.34 -6.55
CA THR A 33 -2.15 11.50 -7.91
C THR A 33 -3.66 11.70 -7.91
N VAL A 34 -4.40 10.94 -7.09
CA VAL A 34 -5.86 11.08 -7.01
C VAL A 34 -6.25 12.42 -6.40
N ALA A 35 -5.50 12.92 -5.42
CA ALA A 35 -5.72 14.22 -4.79
C ALA A 35 -5.22 15.42 -5.63
N ASP A 36 -4.66 15.20 -6.83
CA ASP A 36 -4.00 16.24 -7.65
C ASP A 36 -2.91 17.03 -6.91
N VAL A 37 -2.19 16.36 -6.02
CA VAL A 37 -1.07 16.95 -5.28
C VAL A 37 0.23 16.72 -6.05
N PRO A 38 0.88 17.77 -6.58
CA PRO A 38 2.15 17.63 -7.29
C PRO A 38 3.26 17.19 -6.32
N PHE A 39 4.08 16.22 -6.76
CA PHE A 39 5.23 15.75 -5.98
C PHE A 39 6.38 15.29 -6.87
N THR A 40 7.58 15.28 -6.31
CA THR A 40 8.75 14.62 -6.89
C THR A 40 8.85 13.21 -6.32
N ASP A 41 8.85 12.19 -7.18
CA ASP A 41 9.09 10.79 -6.80
C ASP A 41 10.60 10.52 -6.86
N ASP A 42 11.29 10.62 -5.72
CA ASP A 42 12.72 10.30 -5.59
C ASP A 42 12.88 8.79 -5.38
N ALA A 43 12.68 8.06 -6.48
CA ALA A 43 12.80 6.61 -6.51
C ALA A 43 14.26 6.21 -6.77
N PHE A 44 14.86 5.42 -5.87
CA PHE A 44 16.27 5.03 -5.95
C PHE A 44 16.47 3.51 -5.86
N PRO A 45 17.55 2.96 -6.46
CA PRO A 45 17.86 1.54 -6.43
C PRO A 45 18.36 1.11 -5.03
N PHE A 46 18.19 -0.17 -4.69
CA PHE A 46 18.65 -0.73 -3.41
C PHE A 46 20.16 -0.52 -3.16
N SER A 47 20.97 -0.43 -4.21
CA SER A 47 22.40 -0.19 -4.11
C SER A 47 22.78 1.14 -3.46
N GLU A 48 21.90 2.17 -3.52
CA GLU A 48 22.12 3.46 -2.88
C GLU A 48 21.73 3.47 -1.39
N TRP A 49 21.04 2.43 -0.92
CA TRP A 49 20.52 2.42 0.44
C TRP A 49 21.58 2.57 1.55
N PRO A 50 22.76 1.94 1.47
CA PRO A 50 23.80 2.12 2.49
C PRO A 50 24.19 3.58 2.72
N GLU A 51 24.23 4.38 1.64
CA GLU A 51 24.58 5.80 1.69
C GLU A 51 23.40 6.70 2.11
N ARG A 52 22.16 6.31 1.75
CA ARG A 52 20.95 7.07 2.05
C ARG A 52 20.46 6.83 3.48
N LYS A 53 20.54 5.60 3.96
CA LYS A 53 20.02 5.19 5.28
C LYS A 53 20.45 6.10 6.44
N PRO A 54 21.73 6.49 6.61
CA PRO A 54 22.15 7.39 7.68
C PRO A 54 21.56 8.81 7.57
N LYS A 55 21.07 9.21 6.40
CA LYS A 55 20.50 10.54 6.14
C LYS A 55 19.00 10.60 6.36
N THR A 56 18.34 9.45 6.55
CA THR A 56 16.91 9.37 6.86
C THR A 56 16.66 9.54 8.36
N LYS A 57 15.48 10.06 8.70
CA LYS A 57 15.14 10.41 10.08
C LYS A 57 15.23 9.22 11.06
N TYR A 58 14.85 8.03 10.63
CA TYR A 58 14.81 6.82 11.46
C TYR A 58 15.51 5.61 10.81
N GLY A 59 16.38 5.83 9.82
CA GLY A 59 17.02 4.74 9.08
C GLY A 59 16.03 3.90 8.27
N GLN A 60 14.92 4.53 7.83
CA GLN A 60 13.82 3.87 7.11
C GLN A 60 13.26 4.78 6.00
N VAL A 61 12.68 4.17 4.99
CA VAL A 61 11.87 4.81 3.95
C VAL A 61 10.53 4.06 3.84
N PRO A 62 9.43 4.70 3.36
CA PRO A 62 9.40 6.01 2.71
C PRO A 62 9.57 7.19 3.66
N GLU A 63 10.09 8.30 3.11
CA GLU A 63 10.00 9.64 3.69
C GLU A 63 9.22 10.57 2.77
N LEU A 64 8.25 11.31 3.32
CA LEU A 64 7.58 12.39 2.62
C LEU A 64 8.09 13.73 3.18
N LYS A 65 8.88 14.44 2.37
CA LYS A 65 9.48 15.73 2.71
C LYS A 65 8.55 16.85 2.26
N LEU A 66 8.01 17.57 3.22
CA LEU A 66 7.04 18.63 2.99
C LEU A 66 7.71 19.95 2.57
N PRO A 67 6.98 20.84 1.88
CA PRO A 67 7.50 22.14 1.46
C PRO A 67 8.01 23.04 2.60
N ASN A 68 7.53 22.83 3.81
CA ASN A 68 7.96 23.56 5.02
C ASN A 68 9.18 22.93 5.72
N GLY A 69 9.81 21.91 5.12
CA GLY A 69 10.94 21.18 5.69
C GLY A 69 10.59 20.04 6.65
N SER A 70 9.31 19.86 7.00
CA SER A 70 8.90 18.72 7.83
C SER A 70 9.03 17.41 7.09
N ILE A 71 9.32 16.32 7.83
CA ILE A 71 9.45 14.95 7.28
C ILE A 71 8.44 14.06 7.97
N ILE A 72 7.58 13.42 7.17
CA ILE A 72 6.67 12.35 7.60
C ILE A 72 7.30 11.01 7.23
N THR A 73 7.36 10.07 8.16
CA THR A 73 8.12 8.82 8.02
C THR A 73 7.28 7.55 7.97
N ASP A 74 6.01 7.61 8.31
CA ASP A 74 5.10 6.46 8.28
C ASP A 74 4.19 6.54 7.06
N SER A 75 4.15 5.48 6.25
CA SER A 75 3.36 5.47 5.01
C SER A 75 1.86 5.60 5.24
N MET A 76 1.35 5.14 6.39
CA MET A 76 -0.07 5.29 6.73
C MET A 76 -0.38 6.72 7.22
N ALA A 77 0.56 7.37 7.90
CA ALA A 77 0.45 8.80 8.25
C ALA A 77 0.49 9.66 6.99
N MET A 78 1.39 9.35 6.04
CA MET A 78 1.45 10.02 4.73
C MET A 78 0.11 9.88 3.99
N LEU A 79 -0.43 8.66 3.95
CA LEU A 79 -1.68 8.36 3.27
C LEU A 79 -2.85 9.17 3.83
N ARG A 80 -2.95 9.28 5.16
CA ARG A 80 -3.97 10.11 5.83
C ARG A 80 -3.78 11.59 5.55
N LEU A 81 -2.56 12.09 5.63
CA LEU A 81 -2.24 13.48 5.34
C LEU A 81 -2.65 13.86 3.91
N VAL A 82 -2.31 13.01 2.94
CA VAL A 82 -2.69 13.21 1.54
C VAL A 82 -4.21 13.11 1.36
N GLY A 83 -4.85 12.13 2.01
CA GLY A 83 -6.30 11.99 1.98
C GLY A 83 -7.04 13.20 2.54
N GLU A 84 -6.52 13.82 3.61
CA GLU A 84 -7.07 15.07 4.15
C GLU A 84 -6.84 16.29 3.24
N ALA A 85 -5.82 16.25 2.39
CA ALA A 85 -5.52 17.31 1.44
C ALA A 85 -6.35 17.23 0.15
N ASP A 86 -7.09 16.13 -0.06
CA ASP A 86 -7.95 15.97 -1.24
C ASP A 86 -8.98 17.10 -1.35
N PRO A 87 -8.93 17.92 -2.43
CA PRO A 87 -9.87 19.03 -2.60
C PRO A 87 -11.33 18.59 -2.70
N ALA A 88 -11.57 17.37 -3.18
CA ALA A 88 -12.91 16.79 -3.30
C ALA A 88 -13.44 16.27 -1.94
N ASN A 89 -12.60 16.22 -0.90
CA ASN A 89 -12.93 15.72 0.44
C ASN A 89 -13.52 14.29 0.43
N LYS A 90 -13.07 13.45 -0.50
CA LYS A 90 -13.57 12.08 -0.70
C LYS A 90 -12.61 11.03 -0.18
N LEU A 91 -11.31 11.22 -0.38
CA LEU A 91 -10.29 10.24 0.00
C LEU A 91 -10.27 9.98 1.51
N TYR A 92 -10.42 11.03 2.32
CA TYR A 92 -10.48 10.95 3.78
C TYR A 92 -11.28 12.13 4.34
N PRO A 93 -12.63 12.06 4.28
CA PRO A 93 -13.50 13.20 4.52
C PRO A 93 -13.37 13.73 5.95
N ALA A 94 -13.18 15.06 6.05
CA ALA A 94 -12.94 15.73 7.31
C ALA A 94 -14.21 15.98 8.14
N ASP A 95 -15.33 16.07 7.47
CA ASP A 95 -16.65 16.48 7.97
C ASP A 95 -17.58 15.27 8.27
N ASP A 96 -17.18 14.06 7.90
CA ASP A 96 -17.93 12.84 8.17
C ASP A 96 -17.11 11.89 9.07
N VAL A 97 -17.29 12.02 10.37
CA VAL A 97 -16.60 11.20 11.39
C VAL A 97 -16.91 9.72 11.23
N MET A 98 -18.17 9.35 10.92
CA MET A 98 -18.55 7.94 10.79
C MET A 98 -17.96 7.31 9.53
N LYS A 99 -17.90 8.04 8.43
CA LYS A 99 -17.20 7.58 7.22
C LYS A 99 -15.70 7.41 7.47
N ARG A 100 -15.07 8.34 8.23
CA ARG A 100 -13.68 8.19 8.65
C ARG A 100 -13.45 6.95 9.49
N MET A 101 -14.32 6.65 10.46
CA MET A 101 -14.19 5.44 11.29
C MET A 101 -14.32 4.16 10.46
N LYS A 102 -15.17 4.13 9.45
CA LYS A 102 -15.22 3.01 8.48
C LYS A 102 -13.94 2.88 7.68
N ILE A 103 -13.37 4.00 7.21
CA ILE A 103 -12.08 4.03 6.52
C ILE A 103 -10.98 3.49 7.45
N GLU A 104 -10.89 3.97 8.70
CA GLU A 104 -9.90 3.50 9.67
C GLU A 104 -10.07 2.01 10.00
N SER A 105 -11.30 1.51 10.09
CA SER A 105 -11.56 0.08 10.29
C SER A 105 -11.04 -0.77 9.12
N ALA A 106 -11.25 -0.30 7.89
CA ALA A 106 -10.73 -0.96 6.70
C ALA A 106 -9.19 -0.90 6.64
N LEU A 107 -8.57 0.24 6.99
CA LEU A 107 -7.11 0.37 7.11
C LEU A 107 -6.54 -0.54 8.21
N GLY A 108 -7.27 -0.70 9.31
CA GLY A 108 -6.94 -1.67 10.37
C GLY A 108 -6.88 -3.10 9.82
N LEU A 109 -7.88 -3.49 9.02
CA LEU A 109 -7.92 -4.81 8.38
C LEU A 109 -6.77 -5.02 7.38
N VAL A 110 -6.38 -3.98 6.63
CA VAL A 110 -5.16 -4.02 5.78
C VAL A 110 -3.91 -4.26 6.64
N GLY A 111 -3.84 -3.60 7.80
CA GLY A 111 -2.76 -3.80 8.77
C GLY A 111 -2.70 -5.25 9.29
N ASP A 112 -3.86 -5.86 9.56
CA ASP A 112 -3.96 -7.25 10.00
C ASP A 112 -3.49 -8.21 8.91
N LEU A 113 -3.93 -8.04 7.66
CA LEU A 113 -3.44 -8.81 6.51
C LEU A 113 -1.92 -8.66 6.33
N THR A 114 -1.41 -7.43 6.46
CA THR A 114 0.03 -7.16 6.34
C THR A 114 0.82 -7.87 7.45
N ARG A 115 0.32 -7.89 8.68
CA ARG A 115 0.95 -8.61 9.81
C ARG A 115 0.95 -10.12 9.58
N ALA A 116 -0.14 -10.68 9.06
CA ALA A 116 -0.22 -12.10 8.74
C ALA A 116 0.75 -12.50 7.61
N TRP A 117 0.87 -11.66 6.59
CA TRP A 117 1.78 -11.89 5.45
C TRP A 117 3.25 -11.68 5.79
N ARG A 118 3.57 -10.74 6.69
CA ARG A 118 4.95 -10.31 6.98
C ARG A 118 5.92 -11.45 7.28
N PRO A 119 5.62 -12.47 8.12
CA PRO A 119 6.53 -13.59 8.37
C PRO A 119 6.88 -14.34 7.08
N ALA A 120 5.90 -14.67 6.24
CA ALA A 120 6.11 -15.38 4.99
C ALA A 120 6.90 -14.56 3.95
N MET A 121 6.72 -13.24 3.95
CA MET A 121 7.49 -12.31 3.11
C MET A 121 8.94 -12.23 3.57
N TYR A 122 9.17 -11.94 4.84
CA TYR A 122 10.52 -11.72 5.38
C TYR A 122 11.36 -13.00 5.40
N LEU A 123 10.75 -14.16 5.62
CA LEU A 123 11.46 -15.43 5.54
C LEU A 123 12.12 -15.63 4.17
N GLY A 124 11.47 -15.16 3.09
CA GLY A 124 12.05 -15.20 1.74
C GLY A 124 13.08 -14.11 1.45
N MET A 125 13.07 -13.00 2.20
CA MET A 125 13.91 -11.83 1.95
C MET A 125 15.08 -11.70 2.93
N ARG A 126 14.84 -12.03 4.20
CA ARG A 126 15.75 -11.82 5.32
C ARG A 126 15.60 -12.94 6.35
N PRO A 127 15.91 -14.18 5.98
CA PRO A 127 15.74 -15.36 6.86
C PRO A 127 16.55 -15.23 8.16
N GLU A 128 17.67 -14.48 8.15
CA GLU A 128 18.51 -14.25 9.32
C GLU A 128 17.77 -13.57 10.47
N VAL A 129 16.70 -12.81 10.21
CA VAL A 129 15.85 -12.20 11.26
C VAL A 129 15.07 -13.26 12.05
N PHE A 130 14.89 -14.45 11.49
CA PHE A 130 14.22 -15.60 12.11
C PHE A 130 15.21 -16.66 12.60
N GLY A 131 16.52 -16.37 12.59
CA GLY A 131 17.56 -17.29 13.03
C GLY A 131 17.95 -18.35 12.00
N TYR A 132 17.53 -18.23 10.77
CA TYR A 132 17.98 -19.07 9.66
C TYR A 132 19.26 -18.50 9.01
N PRO A 133 20.05 -19.32 8.31
CA PRO A 133 21.15 -18.83 7.49
C PRO A 133 20.68 -17.85 6.41
N MET A 134 21.58 -17.07 5.85
CA MET A 134 21.26 -16.29 4.64
C MET A 134 20.77 -17.21 3.52
N LYS A 135 19.85 -16.76 2.68
CA LYS A 135 19.21 -17.59 1.64
C LYS A 135 20.23 -18.29 0.73
N SER A 136 21.36 -17.64 0.45
CA SER A 136 22.46 -18.23 -0.33
C SER A 136 23.21 -19.38 0.34
N GLU A 137 23.09 -19.51 1.67
CA GLU A 137 23.78 -20.51 2.49
C GLU A 137 22.82 -21.56 3.08
N TRP A 138 21.52 -21.39 2.87
CA TRP A 138 20.46 -22.21 3.43
C TRP A 138 20.02 -23.30 2.44
N VAL A 139 20.43 -24.53 2.68
CA VAL A 139 20.28 -25.68 1.74
C VAL A 139 18.83 -26.00 1.39
N ASP A 140 17.91 -25.95 2.37
CA ASP A 140 16.48 -26.26 2.20
C ASP A 140 15.58 -25.01 2.29
N ALA A 141 16.15 -23.85 1.95
CA ALA A 141 15.46 -22.56 2.01
C ALA A 141 14.13 -22.56 1.23
N ASP A 142 14.15 -23.10 0.01
CA ASP A 142 12.99 -23.06 -0.88
C ASP A 142 11.82 -23.88 -0.34
N ASP A 143 12.07 -25.08 0.18
CA ASP A 143 11.05 -25.94 0.76
C ASP A 143 10.42 -25.31 2.01
N THR A 144 11.23 -24.71 2.89
CA THR A 144 10.74 -24.05 4.10
C THR A 144 9.93 -22.79 3.75
N ILE A 145 10.42 -21.95 2.83
CA ILE A 145 9.70 -20.76 2.35
C ILE A 145 8.39 -21.16 1.71
N LYS A 146 8.39 -22.20 0.85
CA LYS A 146 7.20 -22.74 0.21
C LYS A 146 6.18 -23.21 1.24
N LYS A 147 6.60 -23.97 2.25
CA LYS A 147 5.70 -24.44 3.32
C LYS A 147 5.01 -23.28 4.05
N VAL A 148 5.74 -22.25 4.44
CA VAL A 148 5.20 -21.09 5.16
C VAL A 148 4.26 -20.27 4.27
N ARG A 149 4.63 -20.06 3.01
CA ARG A 149 3.79 -19.33 2.04
C ARG A 149 2.54 -20.09 1.64
N SER A 150 2.64 -21.42 1.49
CA SER A 150 1.47 -22.27 1.25
C SER A 150 0.49 -22.22 2.42
N ALA A 151 0.98 -22.29 3.67
CA ALA A 151 0.13 -22.15 4.85
C ALA A 151 -0.58 -20.80 4.88
N PHE A 152 0.12 -19.69 4.57
CA PHE A 152 -0.52 -18.38 4.46
C PHE A 152 -1.64 -18.37 3.40
N VAL A 153 -1.41 -18.97 2.22
CA VAL A 153 -2.40 -19.02 1.12
C VAL A 153 -3.62 -19.87 1.50
N THR A 154 -3.42 -20.96 2.25
CA THR A 154 -4.52 -21.87 2.61
C THR A 154 -5.28 -21.45 3.85
N ASP A 155 -4.60 -20.85 4.84
CA ASP A 155 -5.18 -20.64 6.17
C ASP A 155 -5.52 -19.17 6.44
N ASP A 156 -4.63 -18.23 6.08
CA ASP A 156 -4.81 -16.83 6.40
C ASP A 156 -5.45 -16.02 5.26
N LEU A 157 -4.95 -16.16 4.04
CA LEU A 157 -5.41 -15.35 2.91
C LEU A 157 -6.93 -15.45 2.69
N PRO A 158 -7.57 -16.64 2.71
CA PRO A 158 -9.01 -16.77 2.51
C PRO A 158 -9.85 -16.00 3.53
N LYS A 159 -9.42 -16.00 4.79
CA LYS A 159 -10.06 -15.27 5.87
C LYS A 159 -10.11 -13.77 5.58
N TYR A 160 -8.97 -13.18 5.19
CA TYR A 160 -8.91 -11.74 4.89
C TYR A 160 -9.66 -11.39 3.61
N MET A 161 -9.56 -12.23 2.56
CA MET A 161 -10.30 -12.00 1.31
C MET A 161 -11.80 -12.04 1.55
N LYS A 162 -12.28 -12.94 2.42
CA LYS A 162 -13.67 -12.95 2.86
C LYS A 162 -14.07 -11.64 3.55
N TYR A 163 -13.28 -11.13 4.47
CA TYR A 163 -13.60 -9.89 5.19
C TYR A 163 -13.71 -8.69 4.25
N PHE A 164 -12.78 -8.54 3.29
CA PHE A 164 -12.87 -7.48 2.29
C PHE A 164 -14.08 -7.67 1.36
N THR A 165 -14.39 -8.91 0.99
CA THR A 165 -15.59 -9.21 0.20
C THR A 165 -16.86 -8.85 0.95
N ASP A 166 -16.94 -9.15 2.24
CA ASP A 166 -18.08 -8.79 3.09
C ASP A 166 -18.26 -7.26 3.15
N MET A 167 -17.18 -6.50 3.35
CA MET A 167 -17.21 -5.03 3.29
C MET A 167 -17.77 -4.50 1.96
N ILE A 168 -17.34 -5.08 0.85
CA ILE A 168 -17.85 -4.72 -0.49
C ILE A 168 -19.36 -5.00 -0.58
N LYS A 169 -19.81 -6.14 -0.06
CA LYS A 169 -21.23 -6.55 -0.06
C LYS A 169 -22.10 -5.66 0.81
N GLU A 170 -21.62 -5.17 1.93
CA GLU A 170 -22.33 -4.21 2.81
C GLU A 170 -22.74 -2.93 2.05
N HIS A 171 -22.02 -2.59 0.97
CA HIS A 171 -22.28 -1.46 0.09
C HIS A 171 -22.88 -1.86 -1.26
N GLY A 172 -23.57 -3.02 -1.32
CA GLY A 172 -24.28 -3.50 -2.51
C GLY A 172 -23.41 -4.15 -3.58
N GLY A 173 -22.15 -4.47 -3.28
CA GLY A 173 -21.25 -5.21 -4.18
C GLY A 173 -20.66 -4.42 -5.36
N THR A 174 -21.20 -3.23 -5.66
CA THR A 174 -20.84 -2.44 -6.84
C THR A 174 -20.08 -1.15 -6.53
N LYS A 175 -19.80 -0.91 -5.25
CA LYS A 175 -19.17 0.30 -4.73
C LYS A 175 -17.73 0.03 -4.23
N PHE A 176 -17.16 0.98 -3.54
CA PHE A 176 -15.88 0.87 -2.86
C PHE A 176 -16.04 0.31 -1.44
N LEU A 177 -14.94 0.07 -0.72
CA LEU A 177 -14.95 -0.57 0.61
C LEU A 177 -15.80 0.17 1.64
N THR A 178 -15.89 1.49 1.53
CA THR A 178 -16.60 2.34 2.51
C THR A 178 -17.76 3.15 1.92
N GLY A 179 -18.23 2.80 0.73
CA GLY A 179 -19.36 3.45 0.05
C GLY A 179 -19.08 3.83 -1.40
N ASP A 180 -19.66 4.96 -1.84
CA ASP A 180 -19.67 5.36 -3.26
C ASP A 180 -18.34 5.91 -3.77
N ASP A 181 -17.53 6.51 -2.91
CA ASP A 181 -16.29 7.18 -3.30
C ASP A 181 -15.07 6.31 -3.06
N LEU A 182 -14.08 6.43 -3.96
CA LEU A 182 -12.74 5.91 -3.72
C LEU A 182 -12.12 6.61 -2.50
N THR A 183 -11.61 5.83 -1.55
CA THR A 183 -10.99 6.34 -0.32
C THR A 183 -9.56 5.83 -0.17
N ILE A 184 -8.84 6.37 0.81
CA ILE A 184 -7.50 5.86 1.15
C ILE A 184 -7.54 4.40 1.61
N ALA A 185 -8.67 3.91 2.11
CA ALA A 185 -8.84 2.49 2.46
C ALA A 185 -8.80 1.61 1.21
N ASP A 186 -9.47 2.02 0.13
CA ASP A 186 -9.45 1.30 -1.14
C ASP A 186 -8.04 1.28 -1.75
N ILE A 187 -7.36 2.41 -1.73
CA ILE A 187 -5.99 2.54 -2.25
C ILE A 187 -5.03 1.63 -1.49
N SER A 188 -5.10 1.63 -0.16
CA SER A 188 -4.24 0.81 0.69
C SER A 188 -4.53 -0.68 0.54
N ALA A 189 -5.81 -1.07 0.58
CA ALA A 189 -6.23 -2.46 0.41
C ALA A 189 -5.86 -2.97 -0.99
N TYR A 190 -6.12 -2.17 -2.02
CA TYR A 190 -5.76 -2.52 -3.40
C TYR A 190 -4.24 -2.76 -3.54
N GLN A 191 -3.41 -1.87 -3.00
CA GLN A 191 -1.95 -2.01 -3.06
C GLN A 191 -1.50 -3.33 -2.41
N GLN A 192 -2.02 -3.63 -1.21
CA GLN A 192 -1.63 -4.84 -0.48
C GLN A 192 -2.17 -6.13 -1.14
N ILE A 193 -3.41 -6.14 -1.61
CA ILE A 193 -4.06 -7.33 -2.16
C ILE A 193 -3.54 -7.62 -3.58
N SER A 194 -3.37 -6.59 -4.41
CA SER A 194 -2.86 -6.77 -5.78
C SER A 194 -1.47 -7.39 -5.83
N TYR A 195 -0.67 -7.22 -4.78
CA TYR A 195 0.65 -7.82 -4.65
C TYR A 195 0.62 -9.34 -4.86
N PHE A 196 -0.40 -10.02 -4.33
CA PHE A 196 -0.50 -11.49 -4.42
C PHE A 196 -0.73 -12.01 -5.84
N ARG A 197 -1.24 -11.18 -6.76
CA ARG A 197 -1.44 -11.55 -8.17
C ARG A 197 -0.25 -11.23 -9.08
N LYS A 198 0.74 -10.49 -8.61
CA LYS A 198 1.84 -10.00 -9.45
C LYS A 198 2.89 -11.08 -9.75
N GLY A 199 2.87 -12.21 -9.04
CA GLY A 199 3.87 -13.25 -9.18
C GLY A 199 5.27 -12.83 -8.74
N ILE A 200 5.36 -11.81 -7.86
CA ILE A 200 6.61 -11.30 -7.31
C ILE A 200 7.11 -12.21 -6.17
N ALA A 201 6.17 -12.77 -5.39
CA ALA A 201 6.50 -13.69 -4.31
C ALA A 201 6.51 -15.12 -4.83
N ASP A 202 7.66 -15.79 -4.74
CA ASP A 202 7.77 -17.21 -5.04
C ASP A 202 6.71 -18.00 -4.26
N HIS A 203 6.20 -19.08 -4.82
CA HIS A 203 5.22 -19.99 -4.20
C HIS A 203 3.87 -19.36 -3.79
N ILE A 204 3.57 -18.13 -4.24
CA ILE A 204 2.23 -17.54 -4.19
C ILE A 204 1.60 -17.66 -5.58
N PRO A 205 0.57 -18.52 -5.77
CA PRO A 205 -0.10 -18.65 -7.05
C PRO A 205 -0.74 -17.33 -7.48
N LYS A 206 -0.56 -16.92 -8.73
CA LYS A 206 -1.20 -15.71 -9.27
C LYS A 206 -2.73 -15.79 -9.24
N GLU A 207 -3.23 -17.01 -9.27
CA GLU A 207 -4.64 -17.38 -9.26
C GLU A 207 -5.25 -17.41 -7.84
N CYS A 208 -4.47 -17.13 -6.79
CA CYS A 208 -4.92 -17.22 -5.40
C CYS A 208 -6.13 -16.32 -5.06
N LEU A 209 -6.40 -15.31 -5.88
CA LEU A 209 -7.57 -14.44 -5.73
C LEU A 209 -8.75 -14.81 -6.65
N ASP A 210 -8.61 -15.76 -7.57
CA ASP A 210 -9.68 -16.12 -8.52
C ASP A 210 -10.97 -16.63 -7.85
N PRO A 211 -10.92 -17.28 -6.66
CA PRO A 211 -12.13 -17.64 -5.92
C PRO A 211 -12.99 -16.46 -5.42
N TYR A 212 -12.54 -15.21 -5.56
CA TYR A 212 -13.20 -14.03 -5.00
C TYR A 212 -13.62 -13.03 -6.09
N PRO A 213 -14.65 -13.33 -6.91
CA PRO A 213 -15.03 -12.51 -8.07
C PRO A 213 -15.47 -11.09 -7.70
N GLU A 214 -16.14 -10.89 -6.56
CA GLU A 214 -16.54 -9.56 -6.09
C GLU A 214 -15.32 -8.70 -5.71
N LEU A 215 -14.29 -9.33 -5.11
CA LEU A 215 -13.03 -8.68 -4.80
C LEU A 215 -12.29 -8.27 -6.08
N LEU A 216 -12.26 -9.16 -7.08
CA LEU A 216 -11.66 -8.86 -8.39
C LEU A 216 -12.40 -7.72 -9.10
N ALA A 217 -13.74 -7.70 -9.04
CA ALA A 217 -14.54 -6.62 -9.59
C ALA A 217 -14.27 -5.29 -8.86
N TRP A 218 -14.10 -5.31 -7.52
CA TRP A 218 -13.70 -4.14 -6.75
C TRP A 218 -12.29 -3.66 -7.15
N MET A 219 -11.32 -4.55 -7.27
CA MET A 219 -9.98 -4.19 -7.76
C MET A 219 -10.05 -3.53 -9.13
N GLY A 220 -10.86 -4.06 -10.04
CA GLY A 220 -11.10 -3.46 -11.35
C GLY A 220 -11.70 -2.05 -11.28
N ARG A 221 -12.57 -1.79 -10.29
CA ARG A 221 -13.10 -0.43 -10.07
C ARG A 221 -12.02 0.55 -9.58
N VAL A 222 -11.15 0.12 -8.68
CA VAL A 222 -10.01 0.94 -8.23
C VAL A 222 -9.09 1.24 -9.41
N GLU A 223 -8.74 0.23 -10.20
CA GLU A 223 -7.90 0.38 -11.40
C GLU A 223 -8.55 1.26 -12.48
N GLY A 224 -9.86 1.14 -12.65
CA GLY A 224 -10.66 1.92 -13.61
C GLY A 224 -10.93 3.35 -13.17
N HIS A 225 -10.58 3.74 -11.93
CA HIS A 225 -10.69 5.15 -11.53
C HIS A 225 -9.78 6.02 -12.41
N PRO A 226 -10.30 7.10 -13.05
CA PRO A 226 -9.59 7.81 -14.13
C PRO A 226 -8.15 8.20 -13.78
N LYS A 227 -7.93 8.72 -12.57
CA LYS A 227 -6.59 9.14 -12.12
C LYS A 227 -5.67 7.96 -11.79
N VAL A 228 -6.21 6.85 -11.27
CA VAL A 228 -5.45 5.62 -11.03
C VAL A 228 -5.03 4.99 -12.35
N ALA A 229 -5.96 4.91 -13.30
CA ALA A 229 -5.67 4.38 -14.64
C ALA A 229 -4.60 5.21 -15.37
N ALA A 230 -4.71 6.54 -15.33
CA ALA A 230 -3.72 7.44 -15.91
C ALA A 230 -2.34 7.29 -15.26
N TYR A 231 -2.29 7.19 -13.93
CA TYR A 231 -1.05 6.93 -13.18
C TYR A 231 -0.41 5.61 -13.59
N LYS A 232 -1.17 4.51 -13.64
CA LYS A 232 -0.65 3.20 -14.03
C LYS A 232 -0.12 3.21 -15.47
N ALA A 233 -0.83 3.86 -16.39
CA ALA A 233 -0.39 4.02 -17.77
C ALA A 233 0.92 4.83 -17.92
N SER A 234 1.19 5.78 -17.02
CA SER A 234 2.44 6.55 -17.00
C SER A 234 3.64 5.74 -16.52
N LYS A 235 3.44 4.73 -15.69
CA LYS A 235 4.50 3.83 -15.17
C LYS A 235 4.89 2.73 -16.15
N GLY A 236 4.03 2.39 -17.10
CA GLY A 236 4.29 1.36 -18.13
C GLY A 236 5.05 1.87 -19.37
N LYS A 237 5.49 3.12 -19.33
CA LYS A 237 6.34 3.74 -20.38
C LYS A 237 7.75 3.91 -19.84
#